data_7e7d5402fbd09d394c5d677e09ad8fc4
#
_entry.id   7e7d5402fbd09d394c5d677e09ad8fc4
#
_cell.length_a   1.000
_cell.length_b   1.000
_cell.length_c   1.000
_cell.angle_alpha   90.00
_cell.angle_beta   90.00
_cell.angle_gamma   90.00
#
_symmetry.space_group_name_H-M   'P 1'
#
loop_
_entity.id
_entity.type
_entity.pdbx_description
1 polymer ?
#
loop_
_entity_poly.entity_id
_entity_poly.type
_entity_poly.pdbx_seq_one_letter_code
_entity_poly.pdbx_strand_id
1 'polypeptide(L)'
;MLYFSTDYMRGAHPEVMAALMDTNMVATPGYGEDDYCRRAERKILEECGIDEGKVYFLEGGTQTNMLVITRLLDYCDGVIAADTGHINVHESGAIE
;
A
#
# COMPACT_ATOMS: atom_id res chain seq x y z
N MET A 1 25.77 -0.83 -9.53
CA MET A 1 25.68 -1.64 -8.32
C MET A 1 24.21 -1.70 -7.88
N LEU A 2 23.67 -2.89 -7.68
CA LEU A 2 22.31 -3.09 -7.18
C LEU A 2 22.35 -3.19 -5.65
N TYR A 3 21.47 -2.45 -4.97
CA TYR A 3 21.33 -2.48 -3.52
C TYR A 3 19.99 -3.14 -3.18
N PHE A 4 20.03 -4.12 -2.30
CA PHE A 4 18.85 -4.88 -1.83
C PHE A 4 18.61 -4.73 -0.32
N SER A 5 19.18 -3.70 0.30
CA SER A 5 19.05 -3.48 1.74
C SER A 5 17.69 -2.89 2.12
N THR A 6 17.17 -1.97 1.30
CA THR A 6 15.82 -1.39 1.48
C THR A 6 15.28 -0.93 0.12
N ASP A 7 13.98 -0.77 0.02
CA ASP A 7 13.27 -0.28 -1.17
C ASP A 7 13.15 1.25 -1.24
N TYR A 8 13.41 1.95 -0.14
CA TYR A 8 13.25 3.41 -0.05
C TYR A 8 14.55 4.23 -0.16
N MET A 9 15.68 3.61 -0.55
CA MET A 9 16.97 4.32 -0.68
C MET A 9 17.09 5.19 -1.92
N ARG A 10 16.18 5.05 -2.86
CA ARG A 10 16.19 5.80 -4.15
C ARG A 10 14.80 6.35 -4.45
N GLY A 11 14.76 7.38 -5.29
CA GLY A 11 13.51 7.89 -5.85
C GLY A 11 12.90 6.93 -6.88
N ALA A 12 11.79 7.36 -7.45
CA ALA A 12 11.06 6.58 -8.45
C ALA A 12 11.88 6.35 -9.74
N HIS A 13 11.57 5.26 -10.43
CA HIS A 13 12.14 4.99 -11.76
C HIS A 13 11.87 6.17 -12.73
N PRO A 14 12.80 6.49 -13.66
CA PRO A 14 12.62 7.62 -14.58
C PRO A 14 11.29 7.63 -15.34
N GLU A 15 10.78 6.47 -15.76
CA GLU A 15 9.48 6.38 -16.45
C GLU A 15 8.30 6.72 -15.53
N VAL A 16 8.37 6.35 -14.25
CA VAL A 16 7.38 6.73 -13.24
C VAL A 16 7.40 8.23 -13.01
N MET A 17 8.59 8.83 -12.91
CA MET A 17 8.73 10.28 -12.78
C MET A 17 8.20 11.02 -14.01
N ALA A 18 8.45 10.54 -15.21
CA ALA A 18 7.91 11.11 -16.44
C ALA A 18 6.37 11.06 -16.44
N ALA A 19 5.77 9.94 -16.11
CA ALA A 19 4.31 9.79 -16.02
C ALA A 19 3.70 10.72 -14.94
N LEU A 20 4.37 10.89 -13.80
CA LEU A 20 3.94 11.85 -12.77
C LEU A 20 3.99 13.30 -13.28
N MET A 21 5.05 13.67 -14.00
CA MET A 21 5.17 15.01 -14.58
C MET A 21 4.09 15.28 -15.63
N ASP A 22 3.81 14.32 -16.50
CA ASP A 22 2.79 14.43 -17.55
C ASP A 22 1.36 14.60 -16.97
N THR A 23 1.11 14.04 -15.79
CA THR A 23 -0.20 14.08 -15.14
C THR A 23 -0.33 15.13 -14.03
N ASN A 24 0.76 15.78 -13.66
CA ASN A 24 0.83 16.66 -12.49
C ASN A 24 -0.18 17.81 -12.48
N MET A 25 -0.53 18.34 -13.66
CA MET A 25 -1.49 19.45 -13.80
C MET A 25 -2.91 19.00 -14.16
N VAL A 26 -3.16 17.69 -14.19
CA VAL A 26 -4.49 17.15 -14.48
C VAL A 26 -5.35 17.17 -13.23
N ALA A 27 -6.45 17.89 -13.26
CA ALA A 27 -7.42 17.91 -12.17
C ALA A 27 -8.21 16.59 -12.15
N THR A 28 -8.21 15.91 -11.02
CA THR A 28 -8.91 14.64 -10.81
C THR A 28 -9.79 14.68 -9.56
N PRO A 29 -10.88 13.90 -9.51
CA PRO A 29 -11.59 13.65 -8.26
C PRO A 29 -10.66 13.05 -7.20
N GLY A 30 -10.91 13.33 -5.93
CA GLY A 30 -10.20 12.71 -4.81
C GLY A 30 -10.75 11.33 -4.43
N TYR A 31 -10.20 10.78 -3.34
CA TYR A 31 -10.70 9.57 -2.68
C TYR A 31 -10.67 8.29 -3.52
N GLY A 32 -9.77 8.22 -4.52
CA GLY A 32 -9.64 7.04 -5.38
C GLY A 32 -10.72 6.91 -6.47
N GLU A 33 -11.53 7.94 -6.68
CA GLU A 33 -12.62 7.93 -7.67
C GLU A 33 -12.19 8.36 -9.08
N ASP A 34 -10.90 8.62 -9.27
CA ASP A 34 -10.33 9.02 -10.54
C ASP A 34 -10.01 7.84 -11.48
N ASP A 35 -9.78 8.16 -12.75
CA ASP A 35 -9.49 7.14 -13.78
C ASP A 35 -8.12 6.48 -13.61
N TYR A 36 -7.15 7.14 -12.98
CA TYR A 36 -5.84 6.54 -12.71
C TYR A 36 -5.97 5.43 -11.68
N CYS A 37 -6.70 5.69 -10.58
CA CYS A 37 -6.99 4.68 -9.57
C CYS A 37 -7.76 3.50 -10.14
N ARG A 38 -8.81 3.74 -10.94
CA ARG A 38 -9.57 2.66 -11.60
C ARG A 38 -8.72 1.80 -12.55
N ARG A 39 -7.80 2.42 -13.29
CA ARG A 39 -6.88 1.68 -14.17
C ARG A 39 -5.84 0.91 -13.39
N ALA A 40 -5.32 1.48 -12.31
CA ALA A 40 -4.37 0.82 -11.43
C ALA A 40 -5.01 -0.40 -10.75
N GLU A 41 -6.22 -0.26 -10.21
CA GLU A 41 -7.00 -1.35 -9.63
C GLU A 41 -7.15 -2.53 -10.60
N ARG A 42 -7.59 -2.27 -11.82
CA ARG A 42 -7.72 -3.33 -12.84
C ARG A 42 -6.41 -4.04 -13.11
N LYS A 43 -5.32 -3.30 -13.31
CA LYS A 43 -4.00 -3.90 -13.54
C LYS A 43 -3.52 -4.76 -12.37
N ILE A 44 -3.74 -4.32 -11.14
CA ILE A 44 -3.36 -5.09 -9.95
C ILE A 44 -4.16 -6.39 -9.88
N LEU A 45 -5.48 -6.34 -10.10
CA LEU A 45 -6.32 -7.53 -10.09
C LEU A 45 -5.93 -8.51 -11.21
N GLU A 46 -5.66 -8.02 -12.42
CA GLU A 46 -5.16 -8.82 -13.55
C GLU A 46 -3.83 -9.51 -13.21
N GLU A 47 -2.86 -8.79 -12.67
CA GLU A 47 -1.55 -9.35 -12.29
C GLU A 47 -1.64 -10.35 -11.13
N CYS A 48 -2.60 -10.17 -10.23
CA CYS A 48 -2.88 -11.10 -9.14
C CYS A 48 -3.71 -12.32 -9.58
N GLY A 49 -4.26 -12.34 -10.79
CA GLY A 49 -5.16 -13.39 -11.25
C GLY A 49 -6.49 -13.43 -10.48
N ILE A 50 -6.98 -12.29 -10.02
CA ILE A 50 -8.20 -12.16 -9.24
C ILE A 50 -9.31 -11.58 -10.14
N ASP A 51 -10.34 -12.38 -10.40
CA ASP A 51 -11.47 -11.98 -11.24
C ASP A 51 -12.46 -11.05 -10.50
N GLU A 52 -12.65 -11.29 -9.21
CA GLU A 52 -13.52 -10.50 -8.34
C GLU A 52 -12.76 -10.04 -7.10
N GLY A 53 -12.58 -8.75 -6.93
CA GLY A 53 -11.86 -8.16 -5.81
C GLY A 53 -11.94 -6.64 -5.82
N LYS A 54 -11.39 -6.04 -4.78
CA LYS A 54 -11.25 -4.59 -4.66
C LYS A 54 -9.85 -4.24 -4.17
N VAL A 55 -9.28 -3.20 -4.76
CA VAL A 55 -7.98 -2.65 -4.38
C VAL A 55 -8.21 -1.36 -3.59
N TYR A 56 -7.54 -1.25 -2.46
CA TYR A 56 -7.52 -0.04 -1.65
C TYR A 56 -6.10 0.52 -1.63
N PHE A 57 -5.96 1.78 -2.03
CA PHE A 57 -4.70 2.50 -1.96
C PHE A 57 -4.59 3.19 -0.61
N LEU A 58 -3.55 2.84 0.16
CA LEU A 58 -3.30 3.34 1.50
C LEU A 58 -1.93 4.03 1.54
N GLU A 59 -1.70 4.86 2.56
CA GLU A 59 -0.49 5.68 2.66
C GLU A 59 0.80 4.87 2.88
N GLY A 60 0.69 3.68 3.48
CA GLY A 60 1.84 2.86 3.77
C GLY A 60 1.53 1.57 4.52
N GLY A 61 2.58 0.76 4.75
CA GLY A 61 2.46 -0.56 5.35
C GLY A 61 1.88 -0.55 6.78
N THR A 62 2.26 0.41 7.60
CA THR A 62 1.73 0.55 8.97
C THR A 62 0.22 0.77 8.98
N GLN A 63 -0.29 1.68 8.15
CA GLN A 63 -1.73 1.90 8.02
C GLN A 63 -2.45 0.66 7.48
N THR A 64 -1.84 -0.01 6.51
CA THR A 64 -2.38 -1.25 5.94
C THR A 64 -2.50 -2.33 7.02
N ASN A 65 -1.44 -2.59 7.77
CA ASN A 65 -1.43 -3.57 8.85
C ASN A 65 -2.46 -3.24 9.91
N MET A 66 -2.51 -2.00 10.38
CA MET A 66 -3.49 -1.54 11.36
C MET A 66 -4.92 -1.79 10.89
N LEU A 67 -5.28 -1.37 9.67
CA LEU A 67 -6.63 -1.53 9.15
C LEU A 67 -7.02 -2.99 8.95
N VAL A 68 -6.13 -3.82 8.39
CA VAL A 68 -6.40 -5.24 8.16
C VAL A 68 -6.53 -5.99 9.47
N ILE A 69 -5.60 -5.80 10.40
CA ILE A 69 -5.61 -6.46 11.70
C ILE A 69 -6.87 -6.06 12.49
N THR A 70 -7.15 -4.76 12.62
CA THR A 70 -8.35 -4.26 13.32
C THR A 70 -9.64 -4.79 12.70
N ARG A 71 -9.67 -4.99 11.36
CA ARG A 71 -10.87 -5.51 10.70
C ARG A 71 -11.08 -7.01 10.91
N LEU A 72 -10.00 -7.77 11.10
CA LEU A 72 -10.04 -9.22 11.25
C LEU A 72 -10.21 -9.69 12.70
N LEU A 73 -9.83 -8.87 13.68
CA LEU A 73 -9.90 -9.20 15.10
C LEU A 73 -11.23 -8.78 15.72
N ASP A 74 -11.71 -9.62 16.62
CA ASP A 74 -12.76 -9.29 17.57
C ASP A 74 -12.15 -8.79 18.90
N TYR A 75 -12.99 -8.25 19.79
CA TYR A 75 -12.58 -7.59 21.04
C TYR A 75 -11.67 -8.43 21.95
N CYS A 76 -11.79 -9.75 21.90
CA CYS A 76 -11.00 -10.67 22.75
C CYS A 76 -9.88 -11.38 21.99
N ASP A 77 -9.65 -11.05 20.74
CA ASP A 77 -8.63 -11.68 19.94
C ASP A 77 -7.24 -11.06 20.15
N GLY A 78 -6.23 -11.74 19.68
CA GLY A 78 -4.84 -11.28 19.73
C GLY A 78 -4.08 -11.64 18.46
N VAL A 79 -2.96 -10.96 18.25
CA VAL A 79 -2.06 -11.22 17.11
C VAL A 79 -0.84 -11.97 17.62
N ILE A 80 -0.50 -13.06 16.91
CA ILE A 80 0.77 -13.76 17.13
C ILE A 80 1.75 -13.26 16.08
N ALA A 81 2.84 -12.67 16.51
CA ALA A 81 3.90 -12.17 15.64
C ALA A 81 5.28 -12.57 16.18
N ALA A 82 6.27 -12.61 15.28
CA ALA A 82 7.67 -12.74 15.70
C ALA A 82 8.07 -11.51 16.54
N ASP A 83 8.96 -11.71 17.50
CA ASP A 83 9.53 -10.62 18.33
C ASP A 83 10.29 -9.57 17.48
N THR A 84 10.82 -9.98 16.34
CA THR A 84 11.44 -9.11 15.31
C THR A 84 10.45 -8.63 14.24
N GLY A 85 9.18 -8.99 14.33
CA GLY A 85 8.15 -8.62 13.36
C GLY A 85 7.95 -7.11 13.28
N HIS A 86 7.70 -6.61 12.09
CA HIS A 86 7.57 -5.17 11.84
C HIS A 86 6.49 -4.52 12.71
N ILE A 87 5.36 -5.19 12.91
CA ILE A 87 4.26 -4.72 13.78
C ILE A 87 4.67 -4.56 15.25
N ASN A 88 5.68 -5.33 15.72
CA ASN A 88 6.18 -5.24 17.10
C ASN A 88 7.25 -4.16 17.28
N VAL A 89 8.09 -3.92 16.27
CA VAL A 89 9.33 -3.13 16.47
C VAL A 89 9.37 -1.81 15.69
N HIS A 90 8.52 -1.64 14.66
CA HIS A 90 8.61 -0.49 13.76
C HIS A 90 7.31 0.29 13.52
N GLU A 91 6.19 -0.09 14.15
CA GLU A 91 4.88 0.53 13.91
C GLU A 91 4.35 1.34 15.10
N SER A 92 5.19 1.61 16.09
CA SER A 92 4.89 2.51 17.22
C SER A 92 3.60 2.17 17.98
N GLY A 93 3.28 0.88 18.11
CA GLY A 93 2.06 0.44 18.78
C GLY A 93 0.77 0.66 17.98
N ALA A 94 0.83 0.77 16.67
CA ALA A 94 -0.34 1.10 15.84
C ALA A 94 -1.50 0.09 15.93
N ILE A 95 -1.24 -1.11 16.43
CA ILE A 95 -2.24 -2.18 16.60
C ILE A 95 -2.64 -2.43 18.08
N GLU A 96 -2.13 -1.64 19.03
CA GLU A 96 -2.44 -1.75 20.46
C GLU A 96 -3.79 -1.15 20.84
#